data_d5568ca25a24f2bcb3fd586a075fb787
#
_entry.id   d5568ca25a24f2bcb3fd586a075fb787
#
_cell.length_a   1.000
_cell.length_b   1.000
_cell.length_c   1.000
_cell.angle_alpha   90.00
_cell.angle_beta   90.00
_cell.angle_gamma   90.00
#
_symmetry.space_group_name_H-M   'P 1'
#
loop_
_entity.id
_entity.type
_entity.pdbx_description
1 polymer ?
#
loop_
_entity_poly.entity_id
_entity_poly.type
_entity_poly.pdbx_seq_one_letter_code
_entity_poly.pdbx_strand_id
1 'polypeptide(L)'
;MRNYDFIAIGGGSGGVASARRAAEYGARALVVEAERLGGTCVNVGCVPKKVMWYAANLAQAMRDAPGYGFTVGSTHFDWSTLKARRDAYVLRLNGIYASMLDKAGVDVVRGFARFVDAHTIEVDGERFSAPHIVIATGGRPEVPDTPGAEFGIDSDGFFALETQPRRVAVVGAGYIAVELAGVLNALGSAVHMLVRGPHLLRPFDAMLRDELGAQMREDGVDLRFGTRVEAVTRQADGSLRVACDGGGVLEVDALVWATGRRANTDRLRLEAAGLSADARGMVATDAFQNTGVDGIYAIGDITGRAELTPVAIAAGRRLAARLFLGQKDSKLDYDTIPTVVFSHPPIGTVGLTEEEARACHEQVKVYGTRFTGMYHALTEHRPRTSMKLICAGADERIVGAHVIGEGADEMLQGFAVAVKMGARKRDFDDTIAIHPTSAEE
;
A
#
# COMPACT_ATOMS: atom_id res chain seq x y z
N MET A 1 -22.58 -24.39 18.75
CA MET A 1 -21.85 -23.15 19.03
C MET A 1 -20.47 -23.53 19.56
N ARG A 2 -19.40 -22.98 18.99
CA ARG A 2 -18.03 -23.20 19.47
C ARG A 2 -17.52 -21.92 20.14
N ASN A 3 -16.86 -22.05 21.28
CA ASN A 3 -16.42 -20.91 22.08
C ASN A 3 -14.90 -20.73 21.94
N TYR A 4 -14.48 -19.48 21.82
CA TYR A 4 -13.10 -19.04 21.77
C TYR A 4 -12.86 -17.89 22.74
N ASP A 5 -11.61 -17.56 23.02
CA ASP A 5 -11.25 -16.35 23.77
C ASP A 5 -11.09 -15.16 22.84
N PHE A 6 -10.73 -15.44 21.58
CA PHE A 6 -10.45 -14.43 20.57
C PHE A 6 -10.85 -14.90 19.16
N ILE A 7 -11.60 -14.07 18.44
CA ILE A 7 -11.96 -14.31 17.03
C ILE A 7 -11.45 -13.15 16.18
N ALA A 8 -10.68 -13.46 15.10
CA ALA A 8 -10.34 -12.51 14.07
C ALA A 8 -11.19 -12.76 12.82
N ILE A 9 -11.97 -11.77 12.42
CA ILE A 9 -12.71 -11.78 11.15
C ILE A 9 -11.81 -11.17 10.06
N GLY A 10 -11.29 -12.02 9.18
CA GLY A 10 -10.31 -11.71 8.16
C GLY A 10 -8.95 -12.34 8.45
N GLY A 11 -8.46 -13.15 7.52
CA GLY A 11 -7.15 -13.83 7.54
C GLY A 11 -6.05 -13.05 6.83
N GLY A 12 -6.18 -11.72 6.75
CA GLY A 12 -5.17 -10.80 6.27
C GLY A 12 -4.11 -10.48 7.32
N SER A 13 -3.29 -9.47 7.05
CA SER A 13 -2.12 -9.09 7.87
C SER A 13 -2.48 -8.81 9.34
N GLY A 14 -3.54 -8.06 9.60
CA GLY A 14 -3.97 -7.71 10.95
C GLY A 14 -4.58 -8.90 11.70
N GLY A 15 -5.49 -9.64 11.05
CA GLY A 15 -6.17 -10.77 11.67
C GLY A 15 -5.22 -11.91 12.01
N VAL A 16 -4.35 -12.32 11.08
CA VAL A 16 -3.32 -13.34 11.34
C VAL A 16 -2.38 -12.92 12.46
N ALA A 17 -1.91 -11.66 12.46
CA ALA A 17 -0.98 -11.18 13.46
C ALA A 17 -1.62 -11.11 14.86
N SER A 18 -2.87 -10.66 14.96
CA SER A 18 -3.59 -10.56 16.22
C SER A 18 -3.94 -11.95 16.81
N ALA A 19 -4.48 -12.86 15.98
CA ALA A 19 -4.86 -14.19 16.41
C ALA A 19 -3.65 -15.03 16.87
N ARG A 20 -2.56 -15.01 16.09
CA ARG A 20 -1.32 -15.66 16.50
C ARG A 20 -0.76 -15.12 17.80
N ARG A 21 -0.75 -13.81 17.96
CA ARG A 21 -0.25 -13.18 19.18
C ARG A 21 -1.15 -13.48 20.37
N ALA A 22 -2.47 -13.53 20.20
CA ALA A 22 -3.41 -13.96 21.24
C ALA A 22 -3.15 -15.42 21.67
N ALA A 23 -2.96 -16.32 20.70
CA ALA A 23 -2.63 -17.72 20.97
C ALA A 23 -1.27 -17.90 21.69
N GLU A 24 -0.24 -17.14 21.29
CA GLU A 24 1.07 -17.10 21.97
C GLU A 24 0.94 -16.69 23.46
N TYR A 25 -0.10 -15.93 23.80
CA TYR A 25 -0.42 -15.53 25.18
C TYR A 25 -1.44 -16.46 25.87
N GLY A 26 -1.72 -17.62 25.27
CA GLY A 26 -2.55 -18.67 25.86
C GLY A 26 -4.03 -18.60 25.52
N ALA A 27 -4.48 -17.67 24.66
CA ALA A 27 -5.87 -17.59 24.24
C ALA A 27 -6.20 -18.68 23.21
N ARG A 28 -7.39 -19.27 23.31
CA ARG A 28 -7.97 -20.07 22.24
C ARG A 28 -8.47 -19.14 21.14
N ALA A 29 -7.77 -19.11 20.01
CA ALA A 29 -8.01 -18.15 18.94
C ALA A 29 -8.56 -18.81 17.67
N LEU A 30 -9.44 -18.06 16.98
CA LEU A 30 -10.02 -18.41 15.68
C LEU A 30 -9.73 -17.31 14.67
N VAL A 31 -9.37 -17.70 13.44
CA VAL A 31 -9.40 -16.83 12.25
C VAL A 31 -10.52 -17.28 11.31
N VAL A 32 -11.38 -16.37 10.92
CA VAL A 32 -12.36 -16.60 9.85
C VAL A 32 -11.90 -15.90 8.58
N GLU A 33 -11.75 -16.65 7.48
CA GLU A 33 -11.28 -16.12 6.21
C GLU A 33 -12.17 -16.59 5.05
N ALA A 34 -12.68 -15.64 4.28
CA ALA A 34 -13.59 -15.94 3.17
C ALA A 34 -12.87 -16.41 1.91
N GLU A 35 -11.61 -15.97 1.72
CA GLU A 35 -10.83 -16.23 0.51
C GLU A 35 -9.50 -16.91 0.83
N ARG A 36 -8.37 -16.30 0.47
CA ARG A 36 -7.02 -16.85 0.70
C ARG A 36 -6.35 -16.16 1.88
N LEU A 37 -5.71 -16.95 2.75
CA LEU A 37 -4.90 -16.43 3.85
C LEU A 37 -3.81 -15.49 3.34
N GLY A 38 -3.48 -14.47 4.13
CA GLY A 38 -2.53 -13.42 3.80
C GLY A 38 -3.19 -12.14 3.30
N GLY A 39 -4.50 -12.19 2.95
CA GLY A 39 -5.29 -11.03 2.52
C GLY A 39 -4.72 -10.32 1.28
N THR A 40 -5.11 -9.07 1.06
CA THR A 40 -4.69 -8.25 -0.09
C THR A 40 -3.17 -8.22 -0.25
N CYS A 41 -2.41 -7.98 0.82
CA CYS A 41 -0.96 -7.83 0.77
C CYS A 41 -0.25 -9.02 0.08
N VAL A 42 -0.61 -10.24 0.45
CA VAL A 42 0.03 -11.46 -0.09
C VAL A 42 -0.51 -11.82 -1.46
N ASN A 43 -1.82 -11.66 -1.67
CA ASN A 43 -2.48 -12.24 -2.83
C ASN A 43 -2.58 -11.30 -4.04
N VAL A 44 -2.91 -10.03 -3.83
CA VAL A 44 -3.20 -9.03 -4.87
C VAL A 44 -2.71 -7.63 -4.47
N GLY A 45 -1.58 -7.53 -3.80
CA GLY A 45 -1.06 -6.25 -3.29
C GLY A 45 0.46 -6.22 -3.21
N CYS A 46 0.98 -5.98 -2.00
CA CYS A 46 2.40 -5.70 -1.75
C CYS A 46 3.34 -6.74 -2.36
N VAL A 47 3.06 -8.03 -2.15
CA VAL A 47 3.95 -9.12 -2.58
C VAL A 47 4.00 -9.26 -4.11
N PRO A 48 2.89 -9.51 -4.82
CA PRO A 48 2.92 -9.64 -6.26
C PRO A 48 3.39 -8.33 -6.94
N LYS A 49 3.03 -7.16 -6.40
CA LYS A 49 3.47 -5.88 -6.90
C LYS A 49 5.00 -5.71 -6.78
N LYS A 50 5.60 -6.02 -5.62
CA LYS A 50 7.06 -5.89 -5.43
C LYS A 50 7.83 -6.85 -6.35
N VAL A 51 7.32 -8.06 -6.60
CA VAL A 51 7.89 -8.97 -7.59
C VAL A 51 7.90 -8.35 -9.00
N MET A 52 6.80 -7.72 -9.40
CA MET A 52 6.69 -7.06 -10.72
C MET A 52 7.54 -5.79 -10.79
N TRP A 53 7.66 -5.05 -9.71
CA TRP A 53 8.55 -3.90 -9.59
C TRP A 53 10.03 -4.30 -9.77
N TYR A 54 10.46 -5.44 -9.21
CA TYR A 54 11.80 -5.97 -9.47
C TYR A 54 12.00 -6.35 -10.95
N ALA A 55 10.98 -6.90 -11.61
CA ALA A 55 11.08 -7.17 -13.05
C ALA A 55 11.23 -5.86 -13.86
N ALA A 56 10.52 -4.81 -13.48
CA ALA A 56 10.64 -3.47 -14.04
C ALA A 56 12.05 -2.89 -13.83
N ASN A 57 12.61 -3.01 -12.63
CA ASN A 57 13.98 -2.58 -12.33
C ASN A 57 15.03 -3.36 -13.13
N LEU A 58 14.84 -4.67 -13.33
CA LEU A 58 15.71 -5.46 -14.21
C LEU A 58 15.66 -4.99 -15.65
N ALA A 59 14.47 -4.66 -16.17
CA ALA A 59 14.34 -4.10 -17.52
C ALA A 59 15.05 -2.75 -17.63
N GLN A 60 14.99 -1.89 -16.61
CA GLN A 60 15.72 -0.62 -16.57
C GLN A 60 17.23 -0.87 -16.48
N ALA A 61 17.71 -1.76 -15.61
CA ALA A 61 19.13 -2.09 -15.49
C ALA A 61 19.74 -2.61 -16.83
N MET A 62 18.96 -3.38 -17.60
CA MET A 62 19.40 -3.82 -18.94
C MET A 62 19.53 -2.64 -19.93
N ARG A 63 18.69 -1.61 -19.82
CA ARG A 63 18.82 -0.38 -20.61
C ARG A 63 20.03 0.46 -20.19
N ASP A 64 20.36 0.45 -18.91
CA ASP A 64 21.47 1.21 -18.32
C ASP A 64 22.84 0.53 -18.55
N ALA A 65 22.86 -0.78 -18.71
CA ALA A 65 24.07 -1.60 -18.82
C ALA A 65 25.08 -1.15 -19.88
N PRO A 66 24.70 -0.61 -21.07
CA PRO A 66 25.67 -0.09 -22.04
C PRO A 66 26.54 1.03 -21.49
N GLY A 67 26.03 1.88 -20.60
CA GLY A 67 26.83 2.93 -19.95
C GLY A 67 27.98 2.38 -19.11
N TYR A 68 27.87 1.14 -18.64
CA TYR A 68 28.88 0.42 -17.91
C TYR A 68 29.74 -0.54 -18.78
N GLY A 69 29.61 -0.42 -20.11
CA GLY A 69 30.40 -1.19 -21.05
C GLY A 69 29.87 -2.59 -21.37
N PHE A 70 28.64 -2.92 -20.94
CA PHE A 70 28.02 -4.18 -21.33
C PHE A 70 27.33 -4.05 -22.70
N THR A 71 27.52 -5.03 -23.57
CA THR A 71 26.72 -5.16 -24.79
C THR A 71 25.52 -6.03 -24.50
N VAL A 72 24.34 -5.41 -24.40
CA VAL A 72 23.10 -6.13 -24.20
C VAL A 72 22.46 -6.34 -25.58
N GLY A 73 22.26 -7.60 -25.98
CA GLY A 73 21.55 -7.94 -27.22
C GLY A 73 20.05 -7.68 -27.10
N SER A 74 19.29 -8.09 -28.12
CA SER A 74 17.83 -7.99 -28.07
C SER A 74 17.27 -8.79 -26.87
N THR A 75 16.60 -8.09 -25.97
CA THR A 75 15.91 -8.71 -24.84
C THR A 75 14.44 -8.93 -25.17
N HIS A 76 13.90 -10.03 -24.73
CA HIS A 76 12.47 -10.32 -24.84
C HIS A 76 11.92 -10.51 -23.42
N PHE A 77 10.86 -9.77 -23.08
CA PHE A 77 10.14 -9.93 -21.84
C PHE A 77 8.89 -10.80 -22.07
N ASP A 78 8.74 -11.86 -21.29
CA ASP A 78 7.57 -12.74 -21.31
C ASP A 78 6.74 -12.55 -20.03
N TRP A 79 5.62 -11.85 -20.17
CA TRP A 79 4.65 -11.59 -19.12
C TRP A 79 4.11 -12.90 -18.51
N SER A 80 3.83 -13.90 -19.34
CA SER A 80 3.25 -15.16 -18.88
C SER A 80 4.20 -15.92 -17.95
N THR A 81 5.48 -15.92 -18.25
CA THR A 81 6.53 -16.48 -17.40
C THR A 81 6.64 -15.75 -16.05
N LEU A 82 6.64 -14.41 -16.06
CA LEU A 82 6.66 -13.62 -14.83
C LEU A 82 5.41 -13.92 -13.99
N LYS A 83 4.23 -13.89 -14.61
CA LYS A 83 2.95 -14.18 -13.94
C LYS A 83 2.96 -15.56 -13.28
N ALA A 84 3.31 -16.59 -14.03
CA ALA A 84 3.32 -17.98 -13.52
C ALA A 84 4.26 -18.12 -12.30
N ARG A 85 5.46 -17.55 -12.34
CA ARG A 85 6.41 -17.58 -11.23
C ARG A 85 5.95 -16.78 -10.02
N ARG A 86 5.39 -15.59 -10.25
CA ARG A 86 4.79 -14.74 -9.21
C ARG A 86 3.64 -15.45 -8.51
N ASP A 87 2.73 -16.05 -9.27
CA ASP A 87 1.56 -16.73 -8.74
C ASP A 87 1.94 -17.99 -7.95
N ALA A 88 2.94 -18.75 -8.41
CA ALA A 88 3.51 -19.87 -7.67
C ALA A 88 4.15 -19.42 -6.33
N TYR A 89 4.82 -18.26 -6.34
CA TYR A 89 5.37 -17.67 -5.13
C TYR A 89 4.27 -17.26 -4.13
N VAL A 90 3.20 -16.61 -4.60
CA VAL A 90 2.04 -16.26 -3.78
C VAL A 90 1.38 -17.51 -3.18
N LEU A 91 1.17 -18.55 -3.98
CA LEU A 91 0.60 -19.81 -3.52
C LEU A 91 1.47 -20.45 -2.42
N ARG A 92 2.79 -20.44 -2.58
CA ARG A 92 3.73 -20.89 -1.53
C ARG A 92 3.55 -20.11 -0.23
N LEU A 93 3.38 -18.79 -0.31
CA LEU A 93 3.16 -17.96 0.88
C LEU A 93 1.82 -18.29 1.56
N ASN A 94 0.76 -18.56 0.81
CA ASN A 94 -0.52 -19.00 1.42
C ASN A 94 -0.33 -20.27 2.27
N GLY A 95 0.47 -21.24 1.77
CA GLY A 95 0.83 -22.45 2.54
C GLY A 95 1.64 -22.14 3.79
N ILE A 96 2.57 -21.17 3.73
CA ILE A 96 3.33 -20.71 4.89
C ILE A 96 2.40 -20.07 5.94
N TYR A 97 1.45 -19.23 5.54
CA TYR A 97 0.47 -18.62 6.44
C TYR A 97 -0.41 -19.67 7.11
N ALA A 98 -0.89 -20.68 6.36
CA ALA A 98 -1.65 -21.80 6.94
C ALA A 98 -0.82 -22.55 7.98
N SER A 99 0.41 -22.93 7.66
CA SER A 99 1.32 -23.61 8.59
C SER A 99 1.67 -22.76 9.81
N MET A 100 1.77 -21.45 9.68
CA MET A 100 2.02 -20.56 10.81
C MET A 100 0.85 -20.51 11.80
N LEU A 101 -0.37 -20.52 11.29
CA LEU A 101 -1.58 -20.55 12.14
C LEU A 101 -1.72 -21.90 12.84
N ASP A 102 -1.54 -23.00 12.11
CA ASP A 102 -1.57 -24.36 12.64
C ASP A 102 -0.54 -24.55 13.77
N LYS A 103 0.72 -24.18 13.53
CA LYS A 103 1.79 -24.26 14.55
C LYS A 103 1.53 -23.38 15.79
N ALA A 104 0.76 -22.31 15.62
CA ALA A 104 0.37 -21.45 16.73
C ALA A 104 -0.88 -21.96 17.47
N GLY A 105 -1.49 -23.06 17.02
CA GLY A 105 -2.75 -23.59 17.61
C GLY A 105 -3.95 -22.69 17.34
N VAL A 106 -3.93 -21.93 16.24
CA VAL A 106 -5.05 -21.06 15.84
C VAL A 106 -5.95 -21.81 14.87
N ASP A 107 -7.20 -21.98 15.25
CA ASP A 107 -8.21 -22.57 14.36
C ASP A 107 -8.50 -21.65 13.16
N VAL A 108 -8.77 -22.22 11.98
CA VAL A 108 -9.15 -21.48 10.79
C VAL A 108 -10.48 -22.02 10.25
N VAL A 109 -11.44 -21.11 10.08
CA VAL A 109 -12.74 -21.40 9.45
C VAL A 109 -12.83 -20.63 8.14
N ARG A 110 -13.21 -21.32 7.06
CA ARG A 110 -13.42 -20.73 5.74
C ARG A 110 -14.86 -20.30 5.58
N GLY A 111 -15.08 -19.09 5.08
CA GLY A 111 -16.40 -18.55 4.77
C GLY A 111 -16.54 -17.09 5.19
N PHE A 112 -17.67 -16.52 4.85
CA PHE A 112 -18.02 -15.14 5.20
C PHE A 112 -18.65 -15.09 6.58
N ALA A 113 -17.98 -14.41 7.53
CA ALA A 113 -18.54 -14.14 8.84
C ALA A 113 -19.63 -13.06 8.78
N ARG A 114 -20.65 -13.22 9.60
CA ARG A 114 -21.65 -12.17 9.91
C ARG A 114 -21.95 -12.15 11.39
N PHE A 115 -22.16 -11.00 11.97
CA PHE A 115 -22.58 -10.88 13.37
C PHE A 115 -24.00 -11.39 13.58
N VAL A 116 -24.22 -12.09 14.66
CA VAL A 116 -25.53 -12.48 15.20
C VAL A 116 -25.87 -11.57 16.38
N ASP A 117 -24.88 -11.27 17.21
CA ASP A 117 -24.88 -10.32 18.32
C ASP A 117 -23.44 -9.83 18.57
N ALA A 118 -23.22 -9.06 19.65
CA ALA A 118 -21.92 -8.48 19.99
C ALA A 118 -20.81 -9.51 20.27
N HIS A 119 -21.16 -10.74 20.61
CA HIS A 119 -20.20 -11.79 21.00
C HIS A 119 -20.29 -13.04 20.13
N THR A 120 -21.18 -13.05 19.14
CA THR A 120 -21.46 -14.22 18.30
C THR A 120 -21.39 -13.86 16.83
N ILE A 121 -20.63 -14.64 16.09
CA ILE A 121 -20.63 -14.61 14.62
C ILE A 121 -21.18 -15.93 14.07
N GLU A 122 -21.63 -15.88 12.83
CA GLU A 122 -22.09 -17.06 12.06
C GLU A 122 -21.29 -17.13 10.74
N VAL A 123 -20.86 -18.33 10.40
CA VAL A 123 -20.21 -18.67 9.12
C VAL A 123 -20.90 -19.93 8.59
N ASP A 124 -21.52 -19.85 7.42
CA ASP A 124 -22.20 -20.97 6.74
C ASP A 124 -23.16 -21.78 7.66
N GLY A 125 -23.87 -21.08 8.55
CA GLY A 125 -24.83 -21.68 9.49
C GLY A 125 -24.22 -22.16 10.81
N GLU A 126 -22.90 -22.23 10.95
CA GLU A 126 -22.25 -22.53 12.22
C GLU A 126 -22.01 -21.23 13.03
N ARG A 127 -22.21 -21.32 14.37
CA ARG A 127 -22.02 -20.18 15.27
C ARG A 127 -20.77 -20.33 16.13
N PHE A 128 -20.04 -19.21 16.23
CA PHE A 128 -18.80 -19.07 16.99
C PHE A 128 -18.94 -17.88 17.93
N SER A 129 -18.53 -18.03 19.19
CA SER A 129 -18.60 -16.94 20.17
C SER A 129 -17.26 -16.68 20.84
N ALA A 130 -17.02 -15.42 21.19
CA ALA A 130 -15.86 -14.99 21.95
C ALA A 130 -16.15 -13.68 22.70
N PRO A 131 -15.52 -13.47 23.87
CA PRO A 131 -15.55 -12.17 24.55
C PRO A 131 -14.79 -11.08 23.75
N HIS A 132 -13.87 -11.48 22.87
CA HIS A 132 -13.08 -10.56 22.07
C HIS A 132 -13.15 -10.90 20.58
N ILE A 133 -13.72 -10.00 19.79
CA ILE A 133 -13.84 -10.15 18.34
C ILE A 133 -13.14 -8.95 17.66
N VAL A 134 -12.18 -9.23 16.77
CA VAL A 134 -11.52 -8.19 15.97
C VAL A 134 -11.99 -8.27 14.52
N ILE A 135 -12.46 -7.14 14.00
CA ILE A 135 -12.79 -6.96 12.59
C ILE A 135 -11.52 -6.54 11.87
N ALA A 136 -11.02 -7.38 10.95
CA ALA A 136 -9.79 -7.19 10.20
C ALA A 136 -9.99 -7.55 8.71
N THR A 137 -11.17 -7.26 8.18
CA THR A 137 -11.63 -7.66 6.84
C THR A 137 -10.99 -6.86 5.70
N GLY A 138 -10.22 -5.80 6.01
CA GLY A 138 -9.50 -5.01 5.02
C GLY A 138 -10.43 -4.25 4.07
N GLY A 139 -9.93 -3.99 2.88
CA GLY A 139 -10.64 -3.25 1.84
C GLY A 139 -10.48 -3.89 0.47
N ARG A 140 -11.33 -3.46 -0.46
CA ARG A 140 -11.32 -3.83 -1.88
C ARG A 140 -11.20 -2.59 -2.76
N PRO A 141 -10.74 -2.73 -4.03
CA PRO A 141 -10.77 -1.64 -5.00
C PRO A 141 -12.19 -1.10 -5.19
N GLU A 142 -12.30 0.19 -5.48
CA GLU A 142 -13.56 0.85 -5.83
C GLU A 142 -13.53 1.26 -7.30
N VAL A 143 -14.44 0.67 -8.09
CA VAL A 143 -14.68 1.02 -9.48
C VAL A 143 -15.73 2.14 -9.51
N PRO A 144 -15.51 3.24 -10.27
CA PRO A 144 -16.45 4.34 -10.32
C PRO A 144 -17.74 3.96 -11.06
N ASP A 145 -18.83 4.67 -10.73
CA ASP A 145 -20.10 4.58 -11.47
C ASP A 145 -20.02 5.42 -12.75
N THR A 146 -19.18 4.95 -13.68
CA THR A 146 -18.96 5.57 -14.99
C THR A 146 -19.54 4.65 -16.06
N PRO A 147 -20.31 5.14 -17.06
CA PRO A 147 -20.84 4.31 -18.13
C PRO A 147 -19.75 3.46 -18.79
N GLY A 148 -19.91 2.13 -18.79
CA GLY A 148 -18.95 1.17 -19.32
C GLY A 148 -17.75 0.90 -18.42
N ALA A 149 -17.78 1.29 -17.15
CA ALA A 149 -16.69 1.06 -16.19
C ALA A 149 -16.35 -0.44 -16.06
N GLU A 150 -17.32 -1.33 -16.25
CA GLU A 150 -17.18 -2.78 -16.23
C GLU A 150 -16.26 -3.35 -17.33
N PHE A 151 -15.94 -2.57 -18.36
CA PHE A 151 -14.96 -2.96 -19.38
C PHE A 151 -13.51 -2.74 -18.92
N GLY A 152 -13.29 -1.91 -17.91
CA GLY A 152 -12.01 -1.77 -17.23
C GLY A 152 -11.80 -2.86 -16.17
N ILE A 153 -10.59 -2.89 -15.63
CA ILE A 153 -10.21 -3.75 -14.51
C ILE A 153 -9.78 -2.87 -13.33
N ASP A 154 -9.82 -3.43 -12.14
CA ASP A 154 -9.23 -2.82 -10.94
C ASP A 154 -7.80 -3.33 -10.68
N SER A 155 -7.22 -3.00 -9.52
CA SER A 155 -5.89 -3.48 -9.14
C SER A 155 -5.80 -5.00 -8.99
N ASP A 156 -6.87 -5.67 -8.60
CA ASP A 156 -6.91 -7.13 -8.47
C ASP A 156 -6.94 -7.77 -9.87
N GLY A 157 -7.73 -7.20 -10.79
CA GLY A 157 -7.75 -7.53 -12.21
C GLY A 157 -6.40 -7.34 -12.92
N PHE A 158 -5.61 -6.31 -12.50
CA PHE A 158 -4.24 -6.14 -13.01
C PHE A 158 -3.37 -7.37 -12.72
N PHE A 159 -3.42 -7.90 -11.50
CA PHE A 159 -2.68 -9.12 -11.16
C PHE A 159 -3.21 -10.38 -11.85
N ALA A 160 -4.44 -10.36 -12.31
CA ALA A 160 -5.05 -11.45 -13.06
C ALA A 160 -4.73 -11.44 -14.57
N LEU A 161 -4.18 -10.35 -15.13
CA LEU A 161 -3.85 -10.23 -16.55
C LEU A 161 -2.97 -11.40 -17.03
N GLU A 162 -3.46 -12.13 -18.03
CA GLU A 162 -2.72 -13.25 -18.66
C GLU A 162 -1.69 -12.76 -19.66
N THR A 163 -1.95 -11.63 -20.30
CA THR A 163 -1.07 -11.03 -21.31
C THR A 163 -0.81 -9.57 -20.97
N GLN A 164 0.38 -9.07 -21.30
CA GLN A 164 0.71 -7.66 -21.13
C GLN A 164 -0.05 -6.83 -22.17
N PRO A 165 -0.87 -5.85 -21.75
CA PRO A 165 -1.50 -4.92 -22.68
C PRO A 165 -0.43 -3.98 -23.26
N ARG A 166 -0.54 -3.67 -24.57
CA ARG A 166 0.41 -2.77 -25.23
C ARG A 166 0.13 -1.30 -24.92
N ARG A 167 -1.15 -0.92 -24.86
CA ARG A 167 -1.62 0.44 -24.55
C ARG A 167 -2.53 0.37 -23.34
N VAL A 168 -2.25 1.15 -22.32
CA VAL A 168 -3.00 1.09 -21.06
C VAL A 168 -3.38 2.49 -20.60
N ALA A 169 -4.64 2.67 -20.21
CA ALA A 169 -5.06 3.81 -19.42
C ALA A 169 -5.10 3.41 -17.93
N VAL A 170 -4.40 4.15 -17.07
CA VAL A 170 -4.47 4.01 -15.62
C VAL A 170 -5.18 5.22 -15.05
N VAL A 171 -6.33 5.02 -14.42
CA VAL A 171 -7.17 6.09 -13.86
C VAL A 171 -6.94 6.19 -12.37
N GLY A 172 -6.33 7.28 -11.93
CA GLY A 172 -6.04 7.53 -10.51
C GLY A 172 -4.77 8.34 -10.30
N ALA A 173 -4.57 8.80 -9.08
CA ALA A 173 -3.43 9.63 -8.66
C ALA A 173 -2.71 9.09 -7.42
N GLY A 174 -3.23 8.03 -6.83
CA GLY A 174 -2.68 7.41 -5.60
C GLY A 174 -1.49 6.48 -5.89
N TYR A 175 -0.91 5.96 -4.81
CA TYR A 175 0.27 5.09 -4.89
C TYR A 175 0.03 3.83 -5.75
N ILE A 176 -1.18 3.25 -5.72
CA ILE A 176 -1.52 2.08 -6.57
C ILE A 176 -1.42 2.47 -8.06
N ALA A 177 -2.03 3.60 -8.45
CA ALA A 177 -1.97 4.07 -9.85
C ALA A 177 -0.52 4.30 -10.30
N VAL A 178 0.28 4.99 -9.49
CA VAL A 178 1.70 5.29 -9.77
C VAL A 178 2.53 4.00 -9.91
N GLU A 179 2.38 3.07 -8.99
CA GLU A 179 3.14 1.82 -8.98
C GLU A 179 2.81 0.92 -10.17
N LEU A 180 1.51 0.74 -10.48
CA LEU A 180 1.08 -0.08 -11.62
C LEU A 180 1.47 0.56 -12.96
N ALA A 181 1.32 1.88 -13.09
CA ALA A 181 1.73 2.62 -14.27
C ALA A 181 3.26 2.50 -14.49
N GLY A 182 4.06 2.65 -13.43
CA GLY A 182 5.51 2.51 -13.50
C GLY A 182 5.95 1.11 -13.94
N VAL A 183 5.34 0.06 -13.39
CA VAL A 183 5.62 -1.32 -13.78
C VAL A 183 5.28 -1.57 -15.25
N LEU A 184 4.09 -1.18 -15.70
CA LEU A 184 3.66 -1.36 -17.09
C LEU A 184 4.55 -0.61 -18.06
N ASN A 185 4.88 0.65 -17.77
CA ASN A 185 5.75 1.49 -18.59
C ASN A 185 7.17 0.90 -18.69
N ALA A 186 7.78 0.54 -17.58
CA ALA A 186 9.13 -0.02 -17.55
C ALA A 186 9.24 -1.35 -18.31
N LEU A 187 8.16 -2.13 -18.33
CA LEU A 187 8.06 -3.40 -19.08
C LEU A 187 7.63 -3.21 -20.54
N GLY A 188 7.41 -1.97 -21.02
CA GLY A 188 7.24 -1.64 -22.44
C GLY A 188 5.80 -1.40 -22.89
N SER A 189 4.82 -1.27 -21.98
CA SER A 189 3.49 -0.79 -22.34
C SER A 189 3.50 0.72 -22.56
N ALA A 190 2.74 1.23 -23.52
CA ALA A 190 2.42 2.65 -23.64
C ALA A 190 1.36 3.01 -22.60
N VAL A 191 1.72 3.85 -21.63
CA VAL A 191 0.89 4.15 -20.47
C VAL A 191 0.35 5.57 -20.51
N HIS A 192 -0.97 5.71 -20.41
CA HIS A 192 -1.68 6.98 -20.21
C HIS A 192 -2.21 7.03 -18.78
N MET A 193 -1.75 7.98 -17.96
CA MET A 193 -2.33 8.21 -16.63
C MET A 193 -3.37 9.33 -16.68
N LEU A 194 -4.60 9.01 -16.32
CA LEU A 194 -5.72 9.96 -16.26
C LEU A 194 -5.94 10.38 -14.80
N VAL A 195 -5.59 11.62 -14.51
CA VAL A 195 -5.57 12.16 -13.14
C VAL A 195 -6.58 13.30 -13.03
N ARG A 196 -7.62 13.10 -12.23
CA ARG A 196 -8.69 14.12 -12.03
C ARG A 196 -8.19 15.44 -11.43
N GLY A 197 -7.22 15.34 -10.52
CA GLY A 197 -6.65 16.49 -9.82
C GLY A 197 -5.41 17.06 -10.52
N PRO A 198 -4.81 18.11 -9.93
CA PRO A 198 -3.61 18.73 -10.49
C PRO A 198 -2.29 18.01 -10.15
N HIS A 199 -2.30 17.03 -9.24
CA HIS A 199 -1.10 16.36 -8.76
C HIS A 199 -1.29 14.85 -8.56
N LEU A 200 -0.21 14.09 -8.70
CA LEU A 200 -0.08 12.72 -8.17
C LEU A 200 0.12 12.79 -6.65
N LEU A 201 -0.12 11.66 -5.97
CA LEU A 201 0.24 11.45 -4.57
C LEU A 201 -0.13 12.62 -3.64
N ARG A 202 -1.34 13.13 -3.74
CA ARG A 202 -1.81 14.33 -3.06
C ARG A 202 -1.41 14.46 -1.57
N PRO A 203 -1.39 13.39 -0.75
CA PRO A 203 -0.98 13.49 0.66
C PRO A 203 0.54 13.60 0.89
N PHE A 204 1.35 13.53 -0.16
CA PHE A 204 2.80 13.54 -0.04
C PHE A 204 3.36 14.97 -0.18
N ASP A 205 4.57 15.19 0.32
CA ASP A 205 5.25 16.48 0.19
C ASP A 205 5.36 16.94 -1.27
N ALA A 206 5.26 18.25 -1.50
CA ALA A 206 5.27 18.85 -2.82
C ALA A 206 6.50 18.45 -3.65
N MET A 207 7.69 18.43 -3.02
CA MET A 207 8.93 18.02 -3.68
C MET A 207 8.81 16.61 -4.27
N LEU A 208 8.25 15.65 -3.52
CA LEU A 208 8.07 14.27 -4.00
C LEU A 208 7.11 14.19 -5.19
N ARG A 209 6.00 14.94 -5.12
CA ARG A 209 4.97 14.96 -6.17
C ARG A 209 5.51 15.52 -7.49
N ASP A 210 6.27 16.61 -7.38
CA ASP A 210 6.79 17.35 -8.54
C ASP A 210 7.91 16.56 -9.22
N GLU A 211 8.86 16.03 -8.45
CA GLU A 211 9.96 15.20 -8.97
C GLU A 211 9.43 13.92 -9.61
N LEU A 212 8.48 13.23 -8.97
CA LEU A 212 7.88 12.03 -9.55
C LEU A 212 7.15 12.36 -10.85
N GLY A 213 6.33 13.41 -10.86
CA GLY A 213 5.58 13.81 -12.06
C GLY A 213 6.48 14.19 -13.24
N ALA A 214 7.62 14.84 -12.96
CA ALA A 214 8.63 15.15 -13.96
C ALA A 214 9.29 13.86 -14.48
N GLN A 215 9.72 12.97 -13.60
CA GLN A 215 10.39 11.72 -13.96
C GLN A 215 9.47 10.79 -14.78
N MET A 216 8.22 10.63 -14.37
CA MET A 216 7.28 9.79 -15.12
C MET A 216 7.05 10.27 -16.55
N ARG A 217 7.05 11.60 -16.80
CA ARG A 217 6.98 12.15 -18.16
C ARG A 217 8.26 11.89 -18.94
N GLU A 218 9.41 12.08 -18.30
CA GLU A 218 10.72 11.79 -18.90
C GLU A 218 10.83 10.32 -19.31
N ASP A 219 10.27 9.43 -18.50
CA ASP A 219 10.19 7.98 -18.76
C ASP A 219 9.13 7.60 -19.82
N GLY A 220 8.39 8.57 -20.37
CA GLY A 220 7.45 8.37 -21.46
C GLY A 220 6.01 8.09 -21.06
N VAL A 221 5.65 8.24 -19.79
CA VAL A 221 4.24 8.15 -19.36
C VAL A 221 3.48 9.39 -19.81
N ASP A 222 2.38 9.21 -20.55
CA ASP A 222 1.44 10.28 -20.91
C ASP A 222 0.57 10.66 -19.70
N LEU A 223 1.00 11.69 -18.99
CA LEU A 223 0.42 12.11 -17.72
C LEU A 223 -0.55 13.27 -17.93
N ARG A 224 -1.86 12.98 -17.87
CA ARG A 224 -2.96 13.91 -18.15
C ARG A 224 -3.64 14.34 -16.84
N PHE A 225 -3.30 15.53 -16.36
CA PHE A 225 -3.96 16.15 -15.22
C PHE A 225 -5.27 16.85 -15.60
N GLY A 226 -6.17 17.04 -14.63
CA GLY A 226 -7.48 17.63 -14.84
C GLY A 226 -8.40 16.80 -15.72
N THR A 227 -8.13 15.49 -15.90
CA THR A 227 -8.84 14.63 -16.83
C THR A 227 -9.71 13.62 -16.10
N ARG A 228 -10.99 13.55 -16.51
CA ARG A 228 -11.98 12.58 -15.98
C ARG A 228 -12.44 11.68 -17.13
N VAL A 229 -12.64 10.41 -16.83
CA VAL A 229 -13.29 9.48 -17.75
C VAL A 229 -14.80 9.68 -17.66
N GLU A 230 -15.44 9.92 -18.78
CA GLU A 230 -16.89 10.07 -18.88
C GLU A 230 -17.59 8.81 -19.33
N ALA A 231 -16.97 8.01 -20.19
CA ALA A 231 -17.50 6.73 -20.64
C ALA A 231 -16.40 5.82 -21.19
N VAL A 232 -16.64 4.53 -21.13
CA VAL A 232 -15.80 3.48 -21.74
C VAL A 232 -16.65 2.63 -22.65
N THR A 233 -16.19 2.36 -23.88
CA THR A 233 -16.88 1.48 -24.81
C THR A 233 -15.90 0.44 -25.36
N ARG A 234 -16.33 -0.82 -25.44
CA ARG A 234 -15.55 -1.87 -26.07
C ARG A 234 -15.76 -1.86 -27.57
N GLN A 235 -14.66 -1.89 -28.33
CA GLN A 235 -14.67 -1.91 -29.79
C GLN A 235 -14.76 -3.34 -30.33
N ALA A 236 -15.04 -3.49 -31.61
CA ALA A 236 -15.19 -4.80 -32.27
C ALA A 236 -13.89 -5.63 -32.25
N ASP A 237 -12.72 -4.98 -32.20
CA ASP A 237 -11.41 -5.63 -32.11
C ASP A 237 -11.00 -5.98 -30.67
N GLY A 238 -11.88 -5.68 -29.69
CA GLY A 238 -11.64 -5.91 -28.27
C GLY A 238 -10.94 -4.77 -27.54
N SER A 239 -10.44 -3.75 -28.25
CA SER A 239 -9.88 -2.53 -27.65
C SER A 239 -10.94 -1.71 -26.93
N LEU A 240 -10.50 -0.80 -26.07
CA LEU A 240 -11.37 0.12 -25.32
C LEU A 240 -11.22 1.53 -25.85
N ARG A 241 -12.34 2.17 -26.13
CA ARG A 241 -12.43 3.60 -26.38
C ARG A 241 -12.84 4.29 -25.09
N VAL A 242 -11.94 5.12 -24.56
CA VAL A 242 -12.10 5.88 -23.32
C VAL A 242 -12.39 7.33 -23.66
N ALA A 243 -13.63 7.78 -23.43
CA ALA A 243 -14.01 9.17 -23.60
C ALA A 243 -13.68 9.95 -22.32
N CYS A 244 -13.00 11.08 -22.47
CA CYS A 244 -12.60 11.97 -21.40
C CYS A 244 -13.34 13.30 -21.52
N ASP A 245 -13.46 14.00 -20.39
CA ASP A 245 -13.98 15.38 -20.36
C ASP A 245 -13.16 16.28 -21.31
N GLY A 246 -13.82 17.35 -21.79
CA GLY A 246 -13.21 18.22 -22.82
C GLY A 246 -13.13 17.62 -24.22
N GLY A 247 -13.77 16.46 -24.46
CA GLY A 247 -13.87 15.81 -25.78
C GLY A 247 -12.66 14.96 -26.17
N GLY A 248 -11.72 14.72 -25.25
CA GLY A 248 -10.59 13.83 -25.46
C GLY A 248 -11.01 12.37 -25.59
N VAL A 249 -10.37 11.61 -26.48
CA VAL A 249 -10.60 10.17 -26.64
C VAL A 249 -9.26 9.45 -26.65
N LEU A 250 -9.20 8.31 -25.94
CA LEU A 250 -8.08 7.37 -25.97
C LEU A 250 -8.56 6.01 -26.47
N GLU A 251 -7.71 5.34 -27.23
CA GLU A 251 -7.88 3.94 -27.62
C GLU A 251 -6.79 3.10 -26.95
N VAL A 252 -7.20 2.19 -26.09
CA VAL A 252 -6.29 1.37 -25.27
C VAL A 252 -6.71 -0.10 -25.29
N ASP A 253 -5.78 -0.98 -24.95
CA ASP A 253 -6.04 -2.41 -24.86
C ASP A 253 -6.56 -2.81 -23.48
N ALA A 254 -6.27 -2.00 -22.46
CA ALA A 254 -6.78 -2.17 -21.11
C ALA A 254 -6.95 -0.80 -20.40
N LEU A 255 -7.89 -0.76 -19.48
CA LEU A 255 -8.10 0.37 -18.57
C LEU A 255 -8.08 -0.15 -17.14
N VAL A 256 -7.26 0.47 -16.29
CA VAL A 256 -7.09 0.10 -14.87
C VAL A 256 -7.68 1.19 -14.00
N TRP A 257 -8.71 0.85 -13.23
CA TRP A 257 -9.28 1.72 -12.21
C TRP A 257 -8.46 1.64 -10.92
N ALA A 258 -7.76 2.70 -10.58
CA ALA A 258 -7.03 2.86 -9.33
C ALA A 258 -7.53 4.11 -8.58
N THR A 259 -8.86 4.25 -8.51
CA THR A 259 -9.59 5.46 -8.10
C THR A 259 -9.86 5.54 -6.60
N GLY A 260 -9.62 4.48 -5.87
CA GLY A 260 -9.81 4.38 -4.42
C GLY A 260 -10.06 2.96 -3.94
N ARG A 261 -10.28 2.85 -2.62
CA ARG A 261 -10.61 1.60 -1.93
C ARG A 261 -11.79 1.81 -0.99
N ARG A 262 -12.55 0.76 -0.76
CA ARG A 262 -13.69 0.71 0.15
C ARG A 262 -13.50 -0.42 1.15
N ALA A 263 -13.90 -0.20 2.41
CA ALA A 263 -13.81 -1.22 3.46
C ALA A 263 -14.79 -2.39 3.23
N ASN A 264 -14.36 -3.60 3.62
CA ASN A 264 -15.14 -4.83 3.48
C ASN A 264 -16.03 -5.06 4.71
N THR A 265 -17.02 -4.22 4.92
CA THR A 265 -17.93 -4.28 6.07
C THR A 265 -19.40 -4.56 5.69
N ASP A 266 -19.76 -4.44 4.43
CA ASP A 266 -21.13 -4.54 3.91
C ASP A 266 -21.79 -5.94 4.15
N ARG A 267 -21.01 -7.00 4.29
CA ARG A 267 -21.49 -8.37 4.51
C ARG A 267 -21.48 -8.79 5.98
N LEU A 268 -20.96 -7.95 6.88
CA LEU A 268 -20.76 -8.31 8.30
C LEU A 268 -22.01 -8.22 9.16
N ARG A 269 -23.08 -7.52 8.72
CA ARG A 269 -24.26 -7.23 9.54
C ARG A 269 -23.86 -6.51 10.84
N LEU A 270 -23.12 -5.43 10.72
CA LEU A 270 -22.59 -4.66 11.86
C LEU A 270 -23.68 -4.20 12.83
N GLU A 271 -24.87 -3.91 12.33
CA GLU A 271 -26.05 -3.51 13.10
C GLU A 271 -26.49 -4.57 14.11
N ALA A 272 -26.30 -5.86 13.81
CA ALA A 272 -26.60 -6.95 14.74
C ALA A 272 -25.68 -6.95 15.98
N ALA A 273 -24.49 -6.36 15.84
CA ALA A 273 -23.55 -6.16 16.94
C ALA A 273 -23.64 -4.76 17.57
N GLY A 274 -24.59 -3.93 17.17
CA GLY A 274 -24.71 -2.54 17.63
C GLY A 274 -23.67 -1.58 17.04
N LEU A 275 -23.03 -1.97 15.92
CA LEU A 275 -22.04 -1.16 15.21
C LEU A 275 -22.62 -0.52 13.96
N SER A 276 -21.96 0.53 13.50
CA SER A 276 -22.21 1.16 12.21
C SER A 276 -20.91 1.46 11.48
N ALA A 277 -20.99 1.63 10.17
CA ALA A 277 -19.91 2.08 9.34
C ALA A 277 -20.27 3.40 8.65
N ASP A 278 -19.26 4.19 8.26
CA ASP A 278 -19.45 5.39 7.45
C ASP A 278 -19.81 5.06 5.98
N ALA A 279 -19.97 6.11 5.15
CA ALA A 279 -20.31 5.95 3.74
C ALA A 279 -19.27 5.16 2.92
N ARG A 280 -18.01 5.10 3.39
CA ARG A 280 -16.92 4.29 2.80
C ARG A 280 -16.82 2.88 3.41
N GLY A 281 -17.69 2.54 4.34
CA GLY A 281 -17.68 1.28 5.06
C GLY A 281 -16.69 1.24 6.24
N MET A 282 -16.10 2.38 6.64
CA MET A 282 -15.11 2.43 7.71
C MET A 282 -15.76 2.32 9.09
N VAL A 283 -15.12 1.58 9.99
CA VAL A 283 -15.54 1.43 11.40
C VAL A 283 -14.69 2.36 12.27
N ALA A 284 -15.35 3.26 12.97
CA ALA A 284 -14.68 4.18 13.89
C ALA A 284 -14.05 3.44 15.08
N THR A 285 -12.83 3.84 15.46
CA THR A 285 -12.12 3.31 16.61
C THR A 285 -11.42 4.39 17.40
N ASP A 286 -11.23 4.15 18.70
CA ASP A 286 -10.34 4.97 19.54
C ASP A 286 -8.85 4.66 19.28
N ALA A 287 -7.96 5.26 20.09
CA ALA A 287 -6.50 5.05 19.99
C ALA A 287 -6.07 3.62 20.36
N PHE A 288 -6.92 2.85 21.02
CA PHE A 288 -6.70 1.47 21.46
C PHE A 288 -7.36 0.43 20.54
N GLN A 289 -7.88 0.85 19.38
CA GLN A 289 -8.62 0.04 18.41
C GLN A 289 -9.98 -0.48 18.95
N ASN A 290 -10.48 0.05 20.07
CA ASN A 290 -11.83 -0.26 20.51
C ASN A 290 -12.86 0.40 19.59
N THR A 291 -13.94 -0.32 19.32
CA THR A 291 -15.15 0.24 18.70
C THR A 291 -16.06 0.85 19.79
N GLY A 292 -17.24 1.32 19.40
CA GLY A 292 -18.26 1.77 20.37
C GLY A 292 -18.92 0.63 21.17
N VAL A 293 -18.60 -0.63 20.89
CA VAL A 293 -19.18 -1.82 21.53
C VAL A 293 -18.07 -2.58 22.27
N ASP A 294 -18.30 -2.87 23.55
CA ASP A 294 -17.35 -3.62 24.38
C ASP A 294 -17.08 -5.02 23.79
N GLY A 295 -15.81 -5.43 23.83
CA GLY A 295 -15.37 -6.71 23.29
C GLY A 295 -15.23 -6.73 21.76
N ILE A 296 -15.59 -5.66 21.03
CA ILE A 296 -15.38 -5.59 19.58
C ILE A 296 -14.33 -4.54 19.23
N TYR A 297 -13.39 -4.93 18.40
CA TYR A 297 -12.26 -4.14 17.95
C TYR A 297 -12.22 -4.07 16.42
N ALA A 298 -11.56 -3.04 15.85
CA ALA A 298 -11.29 -2.97 14.43
C ALA A 298 -9.85 -2.54 14.17
N ILE A 299 -9.19 -3.19 13.20
CA ILE A 299 -7.79 -2.93 12.82
C ILE A 299 -7.59 -2.96 11.31
N GLY A 300 -6.54 -2.29 10.87
CA GLY A 300 -6.16 -2.23 9.46
C GLY A 300 -7.04 -1.29 8.64
N ASP A 301 -7.16 -1.58 7.34
CA ASP A 301 -7.76 -0.69 6.34
C ASP A 301 -9.20 -0.27 6.69
N ILE A 302 -9.95 -1.13 7.35
CA ILE A 302 -11.34 -0.84 7.73
C ILE A 302 -11.49 0.33 8.72
N THR A 303 -10.39 0.77 9.34
CA THR A 303 -10.41 1.91 10.27
C THR A 303 -10.20 3.25 9.57
N GLY A 304 -9.78 3.25 8.30
CA GLY A 304 -9.50 4.44 7.52
C GLY A 304 -8.30 5.27 8.00
N ARG A 305 -7.49 4.78 8.94
CA ARG A 305 -6.36 5.53 9.52
C ARG A 305 -5.09 5.43 8.67
N ALA A 306 -4.61 4.21 8.41
CA ALA A 306 -3.42 3.96 7.59
C ALA A 306 -3.54 2.58 6.94
N GLU A 307 -3.66 2.56 5.63
CA GLU A 307 -3.88 1.34 4.83
C GLU A 307 -2.52 0.67 4.50
N LEU A 308 -1.79 0.28 5.56
CA LEU A 308 -0.45 -0.32 5.47
C LEU A 308 -0.37 -1.62 6.25
N THR A 309 0.19 -2.64 5.61
CA THR A 309 0.40 -3.98 6.21
C THR A 309 1.10 -3.93 7.58
N PRO A 310 2.26 -3.23 7.75
CA PRO A 310 2.92 -3.19 9.07
C PRO A 310 2.09 -2.51 10.15
N VAL A 311 1.26 -1.55 9.78
CA VAL A 311 0.34 -0.84 10.70
C VAL A 311 -0.72 -1.79 11.22
N ALA A 312 -1.37 -2.54 10.33
CA ALA A 312 -2.37 -3.55 10.73
C ALA A 312 -1.76 -4.64 11.62
N ILE A 313 -0.55 -5.12 11.31
CA ILE A 313 0.20 -6.08 12.12
C ILE A 313 0.52 -5.51 13.50
N ALA A 314 1.03 -4.28 13.55
CA ALA A 314 1.42 -3.63 14.80
C ALA A 314 0.21 -3.33 15.69
N ALA A 315 -0.90 -2.90 15.12
CA ALA A 315 -2.17 -2.70 15.84
C ALA A 315 -2.68 -4.01 16.42
N GLY A 316 -2.73 -5.08 15.63
CA GLY A 316 -3.19 -6.40 16.08
C GLY A 316 -2.33 -7.00 17.20
N ARG A 317 -0.99 -6.86 17.11
CA ARG A 317 -0.08 -7.34 18.17
C ARG A 317 -0.26 -6.58 19.48
N ARG A 318 -0.45 -5.25 19.43
CA ARG A 318 -0.68 -4.42 20.62
C ARG A 318 -2.03 -4.69 21.23
N LEU A 319 -3.07 -4.90 20.43
CA LEU A 319 -4.38 -5.33 20.87
C LEU A 319 -4.28 -6.65 21.65
N ALA A 320 -3.64 -7.68 21.10
CA ALA A 320 -3.46 -8.95 21.77
C ALA A 320 -2.64 -8.82 23.08
N ALA A 321 -1.58 -8.01 23.10
CA ALA A 321 -0.80 -7.76 24.31
C ALA A 321 -1.61 -7.07 25.41
N ARG A 322 -2.51 -6.17 25.04
CA ARG A 322 -3.42 -5.50 25.96
C ARG A 322 -4.44 -6.48 26.57
N LEU A 323 -5.00 -7.36 25.74
CA LEU A 323 -6.07 -8.26 26.16
C LEU A 323 -5.55 -9.47 26.97
N PHE A 324 -4.39 -10.02 26.60
CA PHE A 324 -3.93 -11.32 27.11
C PHE A 324 -2.59 -11.28 27.85
N LEU A 325 -1.80 -10.17 27.73
CA LEU A 325 -0.52 -10.04 28.45
C LEU A 325 -0.55 -8.97 29.55
N GLY A 326 -1.72 -8.36 29.82
CA GLY A 326 -1.88 -7.36 30.86
C GLY A 326 -1.23 -5.99 30.57
N GLN A 327 -0.79 -5.74 29.34
CA GLN A 327 -0.20 -4.46 28.92
C GLN A 327 -1.28 -3.42 28.60
N LYS A 328 -1.95 -2.91 29.62
CA LYS A 328 -3.15 -2.06 29.48
C LYS A 328 -2.95 -0.82 28.60
N ASP A 329 -1.75 -0.25 28.55
CA ASP A 329 -1.41 0.95 27.76
C ASP A 329 -0.87 0.63 26.37
N SER A 330 -0.85 -0.66 25.97
CA SER A 330 -0.34 -1.07 24.67
C SER A 330 -1.27 -0.59 23.55
N LYS A 331 -0.82 0.43 22.81
CA LYS A 331 -1.50 1.01 21.65
C LYS A 331 -0.51 1.33 20.55
N LEU A 332 -1.00 1.48 19.32
CA LEU A 332 -0.19 1.93 18.21
C LEU A 332 -0.14 3.46 18.19
N ASP A 333 1.06 3.99 18.02
CA ASP A 333 1.28 5.38 17.70
C ASP A 333 1.21 5.55 16.17
N TYR A 334 0.29 6.39 15.70
CA TYR A 334 0.04 6.66 14.29
C TYR A 334 0.76 7.91 13.76
N ASP A 335 1.49 8.64 14.59
CA ASP A 335 2.02 9.97 14.22
C ASP A 335 3.27 9.92 13.31
N THR A 336 4.07 8.85 13.41
CA THR A 336 5.32 8.69 12.64
C THR A 336 5.37 7.35 11.93
N ILE A 337 4.52 7.18 10.92
CA ILE A 337 4.47 5.96 10.10
C ILE A 337 5.31 6.17 8.84
N PRO A 338 6.45 5.45 8.69
CA PRO A 338 7.20 5.49 7.46
C PRO A 338 6.40 4.85 6.33
N THR A 339 6.45 5.47 5.16
CA THR A 339 5.73 5.03 3.96
C THR A 339 6.67 5.01 2.77
N VAL A 340 6.53 3.98 1.93
CA VAL A 340 7.25 3.85 0.67
C VAL A 340 6.25 3.72 -0.47
N VAL A 341 6.52 4.43 -1.58
CA VAL A 341 5.88 4.20 -2.87
C VAL A 341 6.91 3.58 -3.80
N PHE A 342 6.60 2.40 -4.33
CA PHE A 342 7.46 1.67 -5.26
C PHE A 342 7.28 2.18 -6.69
N SER A 343 7.48 3.50 -6.85
CA SER A 343 7.57 4.19 -8.13
C SER A 343 8.94 3.95 -8.79
N HIS A 344 9.19 4.61 -9.92
CA HIS A 344 10.47 4.67 -10.59
C HIS A 344 10.86 6.15 -10.77
N PRO A 345 11.82 6.64 -9.94
CA PRO A 345 12.47 6.00 -8.80
C PRO A 345 11.55 5.86 -7.57
N PRO A 346 11.90 5.02 -6.57
CA PRO A 346 11.10 4.85 -5.38
C PRO A 346 11.09 6.11 -4.49
N ILE A 347 10.00 6.23 -3.73
CA ILE A 347 9.81 7.30 -2.75
C ILE A 347 9.79 6.70 -1.35
N GLY A 348 10.48 7.36 -0.41
CA GLY A 348 10.38 7.13 1.02
C GLY A 348 9.97 8.41 1.75
N THR A 349 9.06 8.31 2.71
CA THR A 349 8.58 9.45 3.48
C THR A 349 8.24 9.07 4.91
N VAL A 350 8.52 9.96 5.87
CA VAL A 350 8.10 9.83 7.27
C VAL A 350 7.87 11.22 7.87
N GLY A 351 6.85 11.34 8.70
CA GLY A 351 6.51 12.57 9.40
C GLY A 351 5.72 13.57 8.55
N LEU A 352 5.80 14.85 8.91
CA LEU A 352 5.01 15.93 8.33
C LEU A 352 5.58 16.38 6.97
N THR A 353 4.71 16.70 6.04
CA THR A 353 5.05 17.49 4.85
C THR A 353 5.45 18.91 5.27
N GLU A 354 6.12 19.66 4.40
CA GLU A 354 6.46 21.05 4.67
C GLU A 354 5.22 21.91 4.93
N GLU A 355 4.14 21.69 4.19
CA GLU A 355 2.88 22.39 4.37
C GLU A 355 2.27 22.11 5.75
N GLU A 356 2.20 20.85 6.16
CA GLU A 356 1.70 20.45 7.49
C GLU A 356 2.59 20.99 8.61
N ALA A 357 3.92 20.92 8.46
CA ALA A 357 4.84 21.42 9.46
C ALA A 357 4.68 22.94 9.68
N ARG A 358 4.54 23.71 8.58
CA ARG A 358 4.30 25.17 8.65
C ARG A 358 2.94 25.51 9.24
N ALA A 359 1.95 24.63 9.10
CA ALA A 359 0.64 24.80 9.74
C ALA A 359 0.65 24.49 11.24
N CYS A 360 1.55 23.62 11.71
CA CYS A 360 1.60 23.14 13.11
C CYS A 360 2.69 23.81 13.96
N HIS A 361 3.70 24.44 13.34
CA HIS A 361 4.87 25.00 14.04
C HIS A 361 5.14 26.44 13.61
N GLU A 362 5.46 27.30 14.56
CA GLU A 362 5.82 28.71 14.30
C GLU A 362 7.19 28.84 13.60
N GLN A 363 8.14 27.96 13.95
CA GLN A 363 9.48 27.96 13.39
C GLN A 363 9.72 26.67 12.64
N VAL A 364 9.84 26.76 11.31
CA VAL A 364 10.14 25.64 10.43
C VAL A 364 11.35 25.99 9.57
N LYS A 365 12.35 25.12 9.59
CA LYS A 365 13.51 25.20 8.73
C LYS A 365 13.55 23.97 7.84
N VAL A 366 13.81 24.16 6.55
CA VAL A 366 13.82 23.11 5.55
C VAL A 366 15.23 22.99 4.98
N TYR A 367 15.73 21.78 4.92
CA TYR A 367 16.96 21.42 4.25
C TYR A 367 16.63 20.53 3.06
N GLY A 368 17.25 20.77 1.92
CA GLY A 368 17.00 19.99 0.72
C GLY A 368 18.23 19.88 -0.15
N THR A 369 18.36 18.74 -0.81
CA THR A 369 19.38 18.50 -1.82
C THR A 369 18.76 17.84 -3.05
N ARG A 370 19.39 18.04 -4.21
CA ARG A 370 18.98 17.46 -5.49
C ARG A 370 20.20 17.16 -6.33
N PHE A 371 20.39 15.90 -6.69
CA PHE A 371 21.54 15.43 -7.44
C PHE A 371 21.20 14.27 -8.36
N THR A 372 22.15 13.81 -9.16
CA THR A 372 22.07 12.53 -9.90
C THR A 372 22.86 11.49 -9.13
N GLY A 373 22.22 10.39 -8.72
CA GLY A 373 22.89 9.30 -8.01
C GLY A 373 24.10 8.75 -8.80
N MET A 374 25.10 8.29 -8.06
CA MET A 374 26.37 7.83 -8.66
C MET A 374 26.17 6.69 -9.67
N TYR A 375 25.21 5.81 -9.45
CA TYR A 375 24.84 4.76 -10.42
C TYR A 375 24.50 5.35 -11.80
N HIS A 376 23.86 6.51 -11.84
CA HIS A 376 23.44 7.15 -13.09
C HIS A 376 24.49 8.10 -13.69
N ALA A 377 25.69 8.15 -13.14
CA ALA A 377 26.77 8.99 -13.67
C ALA A 377 27.23 8.55 -15.08
N LEU A 378 27.12 7.25 -15.37
CA LEU A 378 27.57 6.65 -16.63
C LEU A 378 26.41 6.21 -17.54
N THR A 379 25.15 6.38 -17.11
CA THR A 379 23.98 5.97 -17.89
C THR A 379 23.41 7.13 -18.72
N GLU A 380 22.68 6.84 -19.78
CA GLU A 380 21.93 7.85 -20.55
C GLU A 380 20.73 8.34 -19.76
N HIS A 381 19.98 7.42 -19.14
CA HIS A 381 18.89 7.72 -18.24
C HIS A 381 19.44 8.19 -16.89
N ARG A 382 19.06 9.41 -16.48
CA ARG A 382 19.63 10.10 -15.31
C ARG A 382 18.54 10.62 -14.37
N PRO A 383 17.76 9.72 -13.71
CA PRO A 383 16.74 10.16 -12.77
C PRO A 383 17.37 10.96 -11.62
N ARG A 384 16.63 11.97 -11.17
CA ARG A 384 17.08 12.80 -10.06
C ARG A 384 16.79 12.11 -8.73
N THR A 385 17.73 12.24 -7.81
CA THR A 385 17.51 12.00 -6.38
C THR A 385 17.26 13.33 -5.72
N SER A 386 16.18 13.44 -4.97
CA SER A 386 15.84 14.64 -4.19
C SER A 386 15.50 14.24 -2.77
N MET A 387 16.04 14.99 -1.81
CA MET A 387 15.84 14.73 -0.39
C MET A 387 15.45 16.00 0.32
N LYS A 388 14.61 15.88 1.34
CA LYS A 388 14.16 17.00 2.15
C LYS A 388 14.06 16.58 3.62
N LEU A 389 14.68 17.37 4.51
CA LEU A 389 14.44 17.32 5.95
C LEU A 389 13.64 18.55 6.36
N ILE A 390 12.65 18.36 7.20
CA ILE A 390 11.81 19.39 7.77
C ILE A 390 12.06 19.42 9.28
N CYS A 391 12.53 20.55 9.77
CA CYS A 391 12.91 20.75 11.17
C CYS A 391 11.99 21.79 11.80
N ALA A 392 11.61 21.56 13.05
CA ALA A 392 10.76 22.46 13.82
C ALA A 392 11.41 22.92 15.13
N GLY A 393 11.11 24.16 15.54
CA GLY A 393 11.60 24.77 16.76
C GLY A 393 13.06 25.23 16.70
N ALA A 394 13.50 25.92 17.76
CA ALA A 394 14.85 26.46 17.86
C ALA A 394 15.94 25.38 17.95
N ASP A 395 15.59 24.19 18.38
CA ASP A 395 16.49 23.04 18.49
C ASP A 395 16.51 22.17 17.23
N GLU A 396 15.79 22.58 16.19
CA GLU A 396 15.73 21.93 14.88
C GLU A 396 15.38 20.43 14.98
N ARG A 397 14.36 20.06 15.77
CA ARG A 397 13.85 18.70 15.81
C ARG A 397 13.34 18.30 14.43
N ILE A 398 13.78 17.18 13.92
CA ILE A 398 13.32 16.65 12.63
C ILE A 398 11.88 16.14 12.79
N VAL A 399 10.96 16.74 12.04
CA VAL A 399 9.53 16.41 12.04
C VAL A 399 9.07 15.79 10.71
N GLY A 400 9.90 15.86 9.66
CA GLY A 400 9.65 15.22 8.38
C GLY A 400 10.94 14.89 7.64
N ALA A 401 10.95 13.74 6.96
CA ALA A 401 12.04 13.31 6.08
C ALA A 401 11.44 12.67 4.82
N HIS A 402 11.83 13.18 3.66
CA HIS A 402 11.26 12.82 2.37
C HIS A 402 12.37 12.58 1.36
N VAL A 403 12.33 11.45 0.68
CA VAL A 403 13.34 11.04 -0.31
C VAL A 403 12.65 10.47 -1.54
N ILE A 404 13.08 10.91 -2.71
CA ILE A 404 12.81 10.24 -3.99
C ILE A 404 14.15 9.95 -4.65
N GLY A 405 14.40 8.70 -5.02
CA GLY A 405 15.66 8.28 -5.62
C GLY A 405 15.93 6.80 -5.38
N GLU A 406 16.97 6.29 -6.03
CA GLU A 406 17.40 4.90 -5.82
C GLU A 406 17.78 4.66 -4.35
N GLY A 407 17.27 3.56 -3.77
CA GLY A 407 17.51 3.19 -2.38
C GLY A 407 16.63 3.91 -1.35
N ALA A 408 15.76 4.85 -1.77
CA ALA A 408 14.84 5.56 -0.86
C ALA A 408 13.97 4.58 -0.05
N ASP A 409 13.57 3.48 -0.67
CA ASP A 409 12.75 2.42 -0.07
C ASP A 409 13.45 1.66 1.06
N GLU A 410 14.78 1.58 1.02
CA GLU A 410 15.55 0.87 2.04
C GLU A 410 16.13 1.83 3.11
N MET A 411 16.68 2.98 2.70
CA MET A 411 17.33 3.91 3.65
C MET A 411 16.34 4.55 4.62
N LEU A 412 15.09 4.81 4.19
CA LEU A 412 14.13 5.53 5.00
C LEU A 412 13.80 4.84 6.33
N GLN A 413 13.87 3.50 6.39
CA GLN A 413 13.61 2.78 7.64
C GLN A 413 14.56 3.21 8.77
N GLY A 414 15.83 3.46 8.47
CA GLY A 414 16.82 3.96 9.44
C GLY A 414 16.50 5.39 9.88
N PHE A 415 16.22 6.27 8.94
CA PHE A 415 15.84 7.66 9.24
C PHE A 415 14.53 7.75 10.03
N ALA A 416 13.56 6.89 9.73
CA ALA A 416 12.32 6.84 10.48
C ALA A 416 12.52 6.49 11.96
N VAL A 417 13.50 5.64 12.29
CA VAL A 417 13.87 5.34 13.68
C VAL A 417 14.39 6.61 14.36
N ALA A 418 15.29 7.34 13.71
CA ALA A 418 15.84 8.58 14.26
C ALA A 418 14.75 9.65 14.45
N VAL A 419 13.88 9.86 13.46
CA VAL A 419 12.73 10.78 13.56
C VAL A 419 11.82 10.40 14.72
N LYS A 420 11.50 9.11 14.86
CA LYS A 420 10.67 8.61 15.98
C LYS A 420 11.33 8.83 17.35
N MET A 421 12.63 8.77 17.43
CA MET A 421 13.39 9.07 18.66
C MET A 421 13.48 10.56 18.96
N GLY A 422 13.01 11.42 18.05
CA GLY A 422 13.06 12.88 18.20
C GLY A 422 14.42 13.48 17.88
N ALA A 423 15.14 12.86 16.93
CA ALA A 423 16.43 13.37 16.46
C ALA A 423 16.33 14.82 15.97
N ARG A 424 17.42 15.56 16.12
CA ARG A 424 17.59 16.94 15.67
C ARG A 424 18.50 16.97 14.46
N LYS A 425 18.50 18.07 13.72
CA LYS A 425 19.39 18.24 12.56
C LYS A 425 20.87 17.97 12.94
N ARG A 426 21.34 18.50 14.07
CA ARG A 426 22.71 18.30 14.56
C ARG A 426 23.06 16.81 14.80
N ASP A 427 22.08 15.96 15.18
CA ASP A 427 22.34 14.55 15.41
C ASP A 427 22.65 13.84 14.08
N PHE A 428 22.06 14.32 12.96
CA PHE A 428 22.40 13.88 11.61
C PHE A 428 23.76 14.41 11.18
N ASP A 429 24.04 15.71 11.41
CA ASP A 429 25.32 16.35 11.05
C ASP A 429 26.51 15.76 11.81
N ASP A 430 26.32 15.39 13.07
CA ASP A 430 27.36 14.79 13.91
C ASP A 430 27.59 13.30 13.62
N THR A 431 26.68 12.66 12.86
CA THR A 431 26.80 11.25 12.50
C THR A 431 27.76 11.09 11.33
N ILE A 432 28.79 10.24 11.50
CA ILE A 432 29.74 9.94 10.42
C ILE A 432 29.02 9.25 9.28
N ALA A 433 29.15 9.79 8.09
CA ALA A 433 28.50 9.29 6.88
C ALA A 433 29.08 7.95 6.42
N ILE A 434 28.23 7.16 5.74
CA ILE A 434 28.65 6.00 4.98
C ILE A 434 28.97 6.47 3.56
N HIS A 435 30.24 6.48 3.18
CA HIS A 435 30.70 6.98 1.89
C HIS A 435 31.23 5.89 0.96
N PRO A 436 30.91 5.91 -0.37
CA PRO A 436 29.96 6.83 -1.04
C PRO A 436 28.56 6.23 -1.12
N THR A 437 27.58 6.90 -0.58
CA THR A 437 26.16 6.51 -0.65
C THR A 437 25.26 7.72 -0.84
N SER A 438 24.05 7.52 -1.39
CA SER A 438 23.07 8.62 -1.43
C SER A 438 22.54 9.01 -0.05
N ALA A 439 22.65 8.13 0.95
CA ALA A 439 22.15 8.39 2.29
C ALA A 439 22.97 9.43 3.06
N GLU A 440 24.19 9.75 2.62
CA GLU A 440 25.04 10.77 3.24
C GLU A 440 24.61 12.21 2.93
N GLU A 441 23.86 12.43 1.83
CA GLU A 441 23.40 13.73 1.33
C GLU A 441 22.18 14.28 2.10
#